data_53d829dd0043504ff4799235f0de8b1b
#
_entry.id   53d829dd0043504ff4799235f0de8b1b
#
_cell.length_a   1.000
_cell.length_b   1.000
_cell.length_c   1.000
_cell.angle_alpha   90.00
_cell.angle_beta   90.00
_cell.angle_gamma   90.00
#
_symmetry.space_group_name_H-M   'P 1'
#
loop_
_entity.id
_entity.type
_entity.pdbx_description
1 polymer ?
#
loop_
_entity_poly.entity_id
_entity_poly.type
_entity_poly.pdbx_seq_one_letter_code
_entity_poly.pdbx_strand_id
1 'polypeptide(L)'
;KGSVLTWNLGVDSQTLDPAKAVSDDSMSVINNTFEGLMRENANGVEPAMAQDMPQETENEDGTVTLTYTLRNASWSDGQPVTANDFEFAWKRCADPANNAENAYLMGYLANYDDIAQGLAEVDTLGVKAVDDKTLEVTLKQPTEYFNELLTLPAFMPLREDMVGSDDSWSKDPQRAVSNGPFTLAGYTAGTEFVLQKNDQYWNKENVSLDYIVARMLDENFAPVGMAFGDIMLTEGEVSQPENQTDTEGNTVEVPQLANTVTAATIPSSTVVSLVVNTNTANSLLKNADVRNALSLALDRTAAAEAAGGQALLSVSPLGGENLSATADTEKALSMINGAGSEEATDTEEQTADDKSIEIVYLENDKLAAALETVKSSWEALGFSVTLTAQDAETFKLSRNTLQYADILCSVWEADAQDQQLYLEPYLSYNVQSGCGYTNPDFDQLMLDAMQASGEERTAKLSEAETTLLEDGYVMPLYQQTITTTSDTAKVSGWSILPNGMYWFGEASVNK
;
A
#
# COMPACT_ATOMS: atom_id res chain seq x y z
N LYS A 1 -7.04 19.37 -32.33
CA LYS A 1 -7.16 19.25 -30.85
C LYS A 1 -6.57 17.92 -30.48
N GLY A 2 -5.53 17.93 -29.65
CA GLY A 2 -4.91 16.72 -29.12
C GLY A 2 -5.87 15.91 -28.25
N SER A 3 -5.58 14.62 -27.98
CA SER A 3 -6.33 13.79 -27.04
C SER A 3 -5.92 14.16 -25.62
N VAL A 4 -6.88 14.62 -24.81
CA VAL A 4 -6.67 15.08 -23.44
C VAL A 4 -7.52 14.26 -22.51
N LEU A 5 -6.87 13.57 -21.57
CA LEU A 5 -7.54 12.94 -20.44
C LEU A 5 -7.58 13.94 -19.28
N THR A 6 -8.75 14.14 -18.69
CA THR A 6 -8.91 14.95 -17.48
C THR A 6 -9.22 14.03 -16.30
N TRP A 7 -8.35 14.02 -15.32
CA TRP A 7 -8.39 13.16 -14.14
C TRP A 7 -8.48 14.01 -12.88
N ASN A 8 -9.32 13.62 -11.93
CA ASN A 8 -9.34 14.26 -10.63
C ASN A 8 -8.31 13.61 -9.70
N LEU A 9 -7.23 14.33 -9.44
CA LEU A 9 -6.21 13.95 -8.45
C LEU A 9 -6.69 14.22 -7.02
N GLY A 10 -7.63 15.15 -6.84
CA GLY A 10 -8.25 15.48 -5.56
C GLY A 10 -7.45 16.48 -4.71
N VAL A 11 -6.15 16.26 -4.57
CA VAL A 11 -5.26 17.04 -3.70
C VAL A 11 -4.01 17.53 -4.42
N ASP A 12 -3.36 18.54 -3.88
CA ASP A 12 -2.03 18.96 -4.36
C ASP A 12 -0.97 18.05 -3.74
N SER A 13 -0.25 17.33 -4.56
CA SER A 13 0.86 16.48 -4.12
C SER A 13 1.92 17.29 -3.39
N GLN A 14 2.32 16.83 -2.22
CA GLN A 14 3.35 17.53 -1.42
C GLN A 14 4.69 17.56 -2.16
N THR A 15 5.08 16.45 -2.75
CA THR A 15 6.32 16.30 -3.51
C THR A 15 6.13 15.31 -4.67
N LEU A 16 6.89 15.52 -5.74
CA LEU A 16 7.06 14.55 -6.83
C LEU A 16 8.49 13.97 -6.84
N ASP A 17 9.23 14.12 -5.74
CA ASP A 17 10.50 13.45 -5.53
C ASP A 17 10.27 11.95 -5.25
N PRO A 18 10.74 11.04 -6.12
CA PRO A 18 10.52 9.60 -5.97
C PRO A 18 11.02 9.02 -4.64
N ALA A 19 12.08 9.59 -4.05
CA ALA A 19 12.61 9.15 -2.77
C ALA A 19 11.73 9.54 -1.57
N LYS A 20 10.85 10.53 -1.72
CA LYS A 20 10.06 11.13 -0.63
C LYS A 20 8.54 10.99 -0.81
N ALA A 21 8.09 10.69 -2.01
CA ALA A 21 6.66 10.55 -2.31
C ALA A 21 6.10 9.26 -1.69
N VAL A 22 5.08 9.40 -0.83
CA VAL A 22 4.42 8.29 -0.12
C VAL A 22 2.90 8.30 -0.27
N SER A 23 2.31 9.35 -0.87
CA SER A 23 0.87 9.43 -1.11
C SER A 23 0.52 8.94 -2.51
N ASP A 24 -0.66 8.33 -2.65
CA ASP A 24 -1.14 7.73 -3.90
C ASP A 24 -1.20 8.75 -5.05
N ASP A 25 -1.55 10.00 -4.74
CA ASP A 25 -1.57 11.11 -5.69
C ASP A 25 -0.17 11.42 -6.23
N SER A 26 0.83 11.58 -5.34
CA SER A 26 2.22 11.80 -5.73
C SER A 26 2.79 10.63 -6.51
N MET A 27 2.57 9.41 -6.00
CA MET A 27 3.05 8.19 -6.65
C MET A 27 2.43 7.99 -8.03
N SER A 28 1.15 8.34 -8.21
CA SER A 28 0.48 8.25 -9.51
C SER A 28 1.07 9.21 -10.55
N VAL A 29 1.40 10.44 -10.17
CA VAL A 29 2.06 11.38 -11.09
C VAL A 29 3.46 10.87 -11.46
N ILE A 30 4.24 10.39 -10.48
CA ILE A 30 5.57 9.81 -10.71
C ILE A 30 5.48 8.57 -11.60
N ASN A 31 4.54 7.67 -11.35
CA ASN A 31 4.34 6.46 -12.14
C ASN A 31 4.12 6.73 -13.64
N ASN A 32 3.57 7.89 -13.98
CA ASN A 32 3.31 8.31 -15.35
C ASN A 32 4.40 9.20 -15.96
N THR A 33 5.33 9.73 -15.16
CA THR A 33 6.43 10.59 -15.65
C THR A 33 7.79 9.89 -15.60
N PHE A 34 7.95 8.85 -14.79
CA PHE A 34 9.16 8.04 -14.72
C PHE A 34 8.87 6.58 -15.10
N GLU A 35 9.92 5.86 -15.43
CA GLU A 35 9.89 4.43 -15.66
C GLU A 35 11.08 3.74 -14.99
N GLY A 36 10.76 2.76 -14.12
CA GLY A 36 11.73 1.93 -13.42
C GLY A 36 12.28 0.79 -14.28
N LEU A 37 13.04 -0.11 -13.64
CA LEU A 37 13.49 -1.33 -14.29
C LEU A 37 12.32 -2.22 -14.69
N MET A 38 11.31 -2.29 -13.83
CA MET A 38 10.05 -3.02 -14.02
C MET A 38 8.87 -2.05 -14.02
N ARG A 39 7.75 -2.49 -14.59
CA ARG A 39 6.46 -1.79 -14.57
C ARG A 39 5.35 -2.77 -14.24
N GLU A 40 4.44 -2.34 -13.40
CA GLU A 40 3.17 -3.03 -13.19
C GLU A 40 2.08 -2.39 -14.04
N ASN A 41 1.29 -3.22 -14.70
CA ASN A 41 0.10 -2.84 -15.47
C ASN A 41 -1.01 -3.86 -15.21
N ALA A 42 -2.11 -3.77 -15.95
CA ALA A 42 -3.25 -4.69 -15.82
C ALA A 42 -2.90 -6.18 -16.03
N ASN A 43 -1.74 -6.50 -16.64
CA ASN A 43 -1.29 -7.85 -16.91
C ASN A 43 -0.27 -8.38 -15.87
N GLY A 44 0.11 -7.54 -14.90
CA GLY A 44 1.11 -7.83 -13.88
C GLY A 44 2.41 -7.08 -14.09
N VAL A 45 3.48 -7.58 -13.46
CA VAL A 45 4.82 -6.96 -13.50
C VAL A 45 5.60 -7.47 -14.72
N GLU A 46 6.15 -6.54 -15.49
CA GLU A 46 6.93 -6.82 -16.68
C GLU A 46 8.19 -5.93 -16.78
N PRO A 47 9.23 -6.35 -17.55
CA PRO A 47 10.40 -5.53 -17.83
C PRO A 47 10.01 -4.21 -18.53
N ALA A 48 10.55 -3.09 -18.03
CA ALA A 48 10.32 -1.74 -18.55
C ALA A 48 11.64 -1.12 -19.04
N MET A 49 12.42 -0.42 -18.20
CA MET A 49 13.77 0.01 -18.58
C MET A 49 14.73 -1.18 -18.69
N ALA A 50 14.53 -2.27 -17.95
CA ALA A 50 15.21 -3.53 -18.23
C ALA A 50 14.71 -4.13 -19.54
N GLN A 51 15.61 -4.76 -20.30
CA GLN A 51 15.25 -5.48 -21.55
C GLN A 51 14.48 -6.76 -21.26
N ASP A 52 14.92 -7.48 -20.23
CA ASP A 52 14.40 -8.78 -19.79
C ASP A 52 14.44 -8.87 -18.26
N MET A 53 13.95 -9.97 -17.71
CA MET A 53 14.16 -10.31 -16.30
C MET A 53 15.66 -10.41 -16.00
N PRO A 54 16.10 -10.08 -14.76
CA PRO A 54 17.52 -10.08 -14.44
C PRO A 54 18.14 -11.48 -14.49
N GLN A 55 19.46 -11.53 -14.72
CA GLN A 55 20.23 -12.72 -14.41
C GLN A 55 20.51 -12.74 -12.91
N GLU A 56 20.25 -13.87 -12.27
CA GLU A 56 20.41 -14.07 -10.84
C GLU A 56 21.60 -14.97 -10.55
N THR A 57 22.40 -14.58 -9.54
CA THR A 57 23.53 -15.35 -9.05
C THR A 57 23.51 -15.36 -7.52
N GLU A 58 23.40 -16.53 -6.93
CA GLU A 58 23.60 -16.72 -5.48
C GLU A 58 25.09 -16.68 -5.19
N ASN A 59 25.49 -15.87 -4.21
CA ASN A 59 26.86 -15.72 -3.77
C ASN A 59 27.18 -16.65 -2.60
N GLU A 60 28.46 -16.98 -2.39
CA GLU A 60 28.91 -17.88 -1.31
C GLU A 60 28.57 -17.37 0.10
N ASP A 61 28.38 -16.05 0.26
CA ASP A 61 28.04 -15.38 1.52
C ASP A 61 26.53 -15.31 1.78
N GLY A 62 25.69 -15.89 0.90
CA GLY A 62 24.24 -15.90 1.00
C GLY A 62 23.56 -14.65 0.42
N THR A 63 24.32 -13.69 -0.07
CA THR A 63 23.76 -12.57 -0.85
C THR A 63 23.39 -13.02 -2.26
N VAL A 64 22.55 -12.24 -2.95
CA VAL A 64 22.13 -12.51 -4.32
C VAL A 64 22.45 -11.32 -5.20
N THR A 65 23.12 -11.57 -6.32
CA THR A 65 23.39 -10.54 -7.33
C THR A 65 22.39 -10.68 -8.48
N LEU A 66 21.66 -9.61 -8.75
CA LEU A 66 20.78 -9.46 -9.91
C LEU A 66 21.45 -8.54 -10.92
N THR A 67 21.58 -9.00 -12.15
CA THR A 67 22.17 -8.22 -13.26
C THR A 67 21.09 -7.84 -14.25
N TYR A 68 20.82 -6.54 -14.38
CA TYR A 68 19.86 -5.97 -15.31
C TYR A 68 20.60 -5.37 -16.51
N THR A 69 20.09 -5.65 -17.71
CA THR A 69 20.53 -4.99 -18.95
C THR A 69 19.47 -3.96 -19.34
N LEU A 70 19.87 -2.69 -19.46
CA LEU A 70 18.97 -1.60 -19.83
C LEU A 70 18.73 -1.55 -21.35
N ARG A 71 17.49 -1.30 -21.74
CA ARG A 71 17.17 -0.96 -23.12
C ARG A 71 17.71 0.42 -23.50
N ASN A 72 17.80 0.69 -24.81
CA ASN A 72 18.08 2.02 -25.30
C ASN A 72 16.85 2.92 -25.08
N ALA A 73 17.00 3.95 -24.27
CA ALA A 73 16.00 4.94 -23.97
C ALA A 73 16.62 6.30 -23.72
N SER A 74 15.84 7.34 -23.84
CA SER A 74 16.26 8.72 -23.62
C SER A 74 15.37 9.40 -22.60
N TRP A 75 15.93 10.33 -21.84
CA TRP A 75 15.22 11.34 -21.12
C TRP A 75 14.47 12.28 -22.09
N SER A 76 13.49 13.01 -21.60
CA SER A 76 12.64 13.90 -22.41
C SER A 76 13.41 15.02 -23.11
N ASP A 77 14.63 15.35 -22.65
CA ASP A 77 15.54 16.30 -23.28
C ASP A 77 16.49 15.65 -24.30
N GLY A 78 16.36 14.35 -24.55
CA GLY A 78 17.16 13.59 -25.51
C GLY A 78 18.46 13.01 -24.97
N GLN A 79 18.82 13.24 -23.72
CA GLN A 79 19.98 12.59 -23.10
C GLN A 79 19.68 11.09 -22.86
N PRO A 80 20.69 10.21 -22.95
CA PRO A 80 20.47 8.78 -22.74
C PRO A 80 20.12 8.49 -21.26
N VAL A 81 19.22 7.53 -21.04
CA VAL A 81 19.00 6.92 -19.72
C VAL A 81 20.06 5.83 -19.51
N THR A 82 20.76 5.90 -18.38
CA THR A 82 21.90 5.03 -18.08
C THR A 82 21.72 4.32 -16.73
N ALA A 83 22.52 3.27 -16.51
CA ALA A 83 22.59 2.58 -15.22
C ALA A 83 23.05 3.51 -14.09
N ASN A 84 23.85 4.56 -14.39
CA ASN A 84 24.26 5.55 -13.40
C ASN A 84 23.07 6.36 -12.86
N ASP A 85 22.02 6.58 -13.64
CA ASP A 85 20.80 7.29 -13.18
C ASP A 85 20.06 6.49 -12.10
N PHE A 86 20.06 5.15 -12.21
CA PHE A 86 19.53 4.25 -11.19
C PHE A 86 20.43 4.19 -9.96
N GLU A 87 21.74 4.02 -10.14
CA GLU A 87 22.70 3.99 -9.02
C GLU A 87 22.64 5.28 -8.21
N PHE A 88 22.64 6.44 -8.88
CA PHE A 88 22.49 7.74 -8.23
C PHE A 88 21.19 7.85 -7.43
N ALA A 89 20.05 7.50 -8.05
CA ALA A 89 18.73 7.61 -7.43
C ALA A 89 18.61 6.76 -6.16
N TRP A 90 19.08 5.51 -6.21
CA TRP A 90 18.95 4.57 -5.09
C TRP A 90 19.92 4.91 -3.95
N LYS A 91 21.15 5.32 -4.26
CA LYS A 91 22.09 5.83 -3.26
C LYS A 91 21.57 7.10 -2.59
N ARG A 92 20.99 8.01 -3.38
CA ARG A 92 20.35 9.22 -2.83
C ARG A 92 19.17 8.87 -1.91
N CYS A 93 18.36 7.88 -2.26
CA CYS A 93 17.26 7.40 -1.42
C CYS A 93 17.77 6.78 -0.12
N ALA A 94 18.86 6.02 -0.17
CA ALA A 94 19.44 5.34 1.00
C ALA A 94 20.22 6.29 1.93
N ASP A 95 20.67 7.45 1.43
CA ASP A 95 21.49 8.38 2.21
C ASP A 95 20.68 9.05 3.33
N PRO A 96 21.03 8.82 4.61
CA PRO A 96 20.33 9.43 5.75
C PRO A 96 20.29 10.96 5.70
N ALA A 97 21.25 11.62 5.04
CA ALA A 97 21.31 13.07 4.90
C ALA A 97 20.11 13.63 4.09
N ASN A 98 19.49 12.83 3.25
CA ASN A 98 18.36 13.25 2.42
C ASN A 98 16.99 13.09 3.10
N ASN A 99 16.91 12.43 4.27
CA ASN A 99 15.67 12.17 5.00
C ASN A 99 14.56 11.65 4.09
N ALA A 100 14.88 10.65 3.26
CA ALA A 100 13.94 10.08 2.32
C ALA A 100 12.92 9.20 3.06
N GLU A 101 11.63 9.46 2.86
CA GLU A 101 10.54 8.68 3.45
C GLU A 101 10.58 7.21 3.01
N ASN A 102 11.02 6.99 1.76
CA ASN A 102 11.11 5.67 1.13
C ASN A 102 12.46 4.97 1.34
N ALA A 103 13.37 5.51 2.18
CA ALA A 103 14.69 4.93 2.41
C ALA A 103 14.62 3.47 2.88
N TYR A 104 13.60 3.10 3.65
CA TYR A 104 13.42 1.72 4.14
C TYR A 104 13.33 0.68 3.01
N LEU A 105 12.83 1.07 1.83
CA LEU A 105 12.78 0.20 0.64
C LEU A 105 14.18 -0.20 0.14
N MET A 106 15.20 0.61 0.42
CA MET A 106 16.59 0.24 0.13
C MET A 106 17.11 -0.84 1.10
N GLY A 107 16.34 -1.17 2.12
CA GLY A 107 16.64 -2.19 3.12
C GLY A 107 16.85 -3.60 2.58
N TYR A 108 16.41 -3.89 1.37
CA TYR A 108 16.67 -5.16 0.66
C TYR A 108 18.10 -5.25 0.12
N LEU A 109 18.76 -4.12 -0.08
CA LEU A 109 20.10 -4.02 -0.69
C LEU A 109 21.20 -4.28 0.35
N ALA A 110 22.27 -4.95 -0.07
CA ALA A 110 23.44 -5.16 0.76
C ALA A 110 24.00 -3.83 1.30
N ASN A 111 24.51 -3.84 2.51
CA ASN A 111 25.10 -2.73 3.26
C ASN A 111 24.12 -1.61 3.69
N TYR A 112 22.82 -1.67 3.34
CA TYR A 112 21.89 -0.62 3.72
C TYR A 112 21.81 -0.38 5.23
N ASP A 113 21.81 -1.44 6.04
CA ASP A 113 21.64 -1.29 7.49
C ASP A 113 22.80 -0.52 8.14
N ASP A 114 24.03 -0.77 7.67
CA ASP A 114 25.21 -0.05 8.14
C ASP A 114 25.20 1.42 7.66
N ILE A 115 24.73 1.66 6.43
CA ILE A 115 24.55 3.03 5.89
C ILE A 115 23.52 3.79 6.71
N ALA A 116 22.37 3.18 6.98
CA ALA A 116 21.27 3.80 7.74
C ALA A 116 21.67 4.15 9.18
N GLN A 117 22.61 3.40 9.76
CA GLN A 117 23.19 3.63 11.09
C GLN A 117 24.41 4.56 11.08
N GLY A 118 24.88 5.01 9.91
CA GLY A 118 26.09 5.82 9.76
C GLY A 118 27.38 5.06 9.99
N LEU A 119 27.37 3.73 9.87
CA LEU A 119 28.54 2.84 10.03
C LEU A 119 29.26 2.57 8.72
N ALA A 120 28.63 2.85 7.58
CA ALA A 120 29.21 2.71 6.26
C ALA A 120 28.85 3.91 5.37
N GLU A 121 29.70 4.16 4.36
CA GLU A 121 29.46 5.19 3.36
C GLU A 121 28.38 4.74 2.36
N VAL A 122 27.56 5.68 1.88
CA VAL A 122 26.45 5.40 0.95
C VAL A 122 26.91 4.74 -0.36
N ASP A 123 28.15 4.99 -0.77
CA ASP A 123 28.77 4.38 -1.95
C ASP A 123 28.93 2.86 -1.86
N THR A 124 28.83 2.30 -0.67
CA THR A 124 28.88 0.84 -0.44
C THR A 124 27.57 0.14 -0.62
N LEU A 125 26.46 0.86 -0.88
CA LEU A 125 25.14 0.27 -1.13
C LEU A 125 25.20 -0.76 -2.27
N GLY A 126 24.51 -1.87 -2.12
CA GLY A 126 24.45 -2.97 -3.07
C GLY A 126 23.79 -2.63 -4.42
N VAL A 127 24.20 -1.54 -5.04
CA VAL A 127 23.81 -1.13 -6.39
C VAL A 127 25.00 -0.53 -7.12
N LYS A 128 25.27 -0.97 -8.36
CA LYS A 128 26.42 -0.53 -9.13
C LYS A 128 26.13 -0.50 -10.63
N ALA A 129 26.36 0.63 -11.26
CA ALA A 129 26.48 0.73 -12.71
C ALA A 129 27.84 0.15 -13.15
N VAL A 130 27.84 -1.00 -13.80
CA VAL A 130 29.04 -1.62 -14.36
C VAL A 130 29.49 -0.89 -15.61
N ASP A 131 28.52 -0.49 -16.40
CA ASP A 131 28.63 0.38 -17.57
C ASP A 131 27.27 1.10 -17.77
N ASP A 132 27.15 1.88 -18.86
CA ASP A 132 25.92 2.67 -19.11
C ASP A 132 24.66 1.83 -19.25
N LYS A 133 24.76 0.53 -19.52
CA LYS A 133 23.61 -0.37 -19.78
C LYS A 133 23.51 -1.54 -18.83
N THR A 134 24.45 -1.72 -17.94
CA THR A 134 24.49 -2.85 -17.02
C THR A 134 24.44 -2.36 -15.58
N LEU A 135 23.37 -2.75 -14.88
CA LEU A 135 23.17 -2.46 -13.46
C LEU A 135 23.24 -3.77 -12.67
N GLU A 136 24.18 -3.87 -11.74
CA GLU A 136 24.24 -4.94 -10.76
C GLU A 136 23.61 -4.49 -9.44
N VAL A 137 22.71 -5.33 -8.91
CA VAL A 137 22.04 -5.12 -7.64
C VAL A 137 22.36 -6.31 -6.74
N THR A 138 22.92 -6.05 -5.57
CA THR A 138 23.21 -7.09 -4.58
C THR A 138 22.20 -7.01 -3.46
N LEU A 139 21.37 -8.05 -3.32
CA LEU A 139 20.40 -8.23 -2.25
C LEU A 139 21.05 -8.91 -1.05
N LYS A 140 20.61 -8.59 0.16
CA LYS A 140 21.06 -9.24 1.41
C LYS A 140 20.79 -10.74 1.42
N GLN A 141 19.70 -11.14 0.77
CA GLN A 141 19.21 -12.53 0.71
C GLN A 141 18.27 -12.69 -0.50
N PRO A 142 17.92 -13.92 -0.88
CA PRO A 142 16.92 -14.17 -1.91
C PRO A 142 15.60 -13.44 -1.58
N THR A 143 15.01 -12.76 -2.58
CA THR A 143 13.77 -11.99 -2.43
C THR A 143 12.94 -12.15 -3.69
N GLU A 144 12.01 -13.11 -3.72
CA GLU A 144 11.23 -13.46 -4.91
C GLU A 144 10.40 -12.31 -5.47
N TYR A 145 9.93 -11.42 -4.59
CA TYR A 145 9.10 -10.27 -4.94
C TYR A 145 9.90 -9.00 -5.26
N PHE A 146 11.24 -9.06 -5.34
CA PHE A 146 12.05 -7.86 -5.55
C PHE A 146 11.70 -7.13 -6.87
N ASN A 147 11.40 -7.87 -7.95
CA ASN A 147 11.00 -7.25 -9.20
C ASN A 147 9.66 -6.50 -9.13
N GLU A 148 8.77 -6.88 -8.21
CA GLU A 148 7.55 -6.10 -7.93
C GLU A 148 7.88 -4.79 -7.23
N LEU A 149 8.78 -4.81 -6.25
CA LEU A 149 9.24 -3.59 -5.56
C LEU A 149 9.85 -2.57 -6.53
N LEU A 150 10.51 -3.03 -7.60
CA LEU A 150 11.12 -2.17 -8.61
C LEU A 150 10.11 -1.36 -9.45
N THR A 151 8.82 -1.62 -9.28
CA THR A 151 7.74 -0.81 -9.88
C THR A 151 7.41 0.44 -9.07
N LEU A 152 7.89 0.51 -7.81
CA LEU A 152 7.62 1.61 -6.90
C LEU A 152 8.46 2.86 -7.22
N PRO A 153 7.94 4.06 -6.93
CA PRO A 153 8.65 5.33 -7.17
C PRO A 153 10.08 5.40 -6.61
N ALA A 154 10.32 4.83 -5.42
CA ALA A 154 11.64 4.82 -4.78
C ALA A 154 12.75 4.22 -5.65
N PHE A 155 12.40 3.30 -6.56
CA PHE A 155 13.35 2.63 -7.45
C PHE A 155 13.41 3.24 -8.85
N MET A 156 12.73 4.37 -9.10
CA MET A 156 12.82 5.10 -10.37
C MET A 156 14.19 5.75 -10.53
N PRO A 157 14.69 5.90 -11.77
CA PRO A 157 15.97 6.58 -12.02
C PRO A 157 15.82 8.09 -11.87
N LEU A 158 16.90 8.77 -11.51
CA LEU A 158 17.00 10.23 -11.44
C LEU A 158 18.33 10.70 -12.05
N ARG A 159 18.30 11.85 -12.69
CA ARG A 159 19.53 12.53 -13.10
C ARG A 159 20.01 13.48 -12.00
N GLU A 160 21.28 13.43 -11.72
CA GLU A 160 21.90 14.27 -10.68
C GLU A 160 21.73 15.77 -10.96
N ASP A 161 21.85 16.19 -12.23
CA ASP A 161 21.72 17.60 -12.65
C ASP A 161 20.29 18.15 -12.53
N MET A 162 19.28 17.28 -12.42
CA MET A 162 17.88 17.67 -12.21
C MET A 162 17.60 17.97 -10.73
N VAL A 163 18.21 17.23 -9.83
CA VAL A 163 17.93 17.28 -8.39
C VAL A 163 18.46 18.57 -7.77
N GLY A 164 17.59 19.33 -7.09
CA GLY A 164 17.98 20.54 -6.36
C GLY A 164 18.26 20.30 -4.89
N SER A 165 18.70 21.36 -4.21
CA SER A 165 18.94 21.37 -2.78
C SER A 165 17.66 21.46 -1.93
N ASP A 166 16.54 21.81 -2.56
CA ASP A 166 15.20 21.86 -1.98
C ASP A 166 14.23 21.02 -2.82
N ASP A 167 13.06 20.69 -2.27
CA ASP A 167 12.10 19.79 -2.90
C ASP A 167 11.31 20.43 -4.05
N SER A 168 11.45 21.74 -4.29
CA SER A 168 10.70 22.46 -5.34
C SER A 168 11.06 21.98 -6.75
N TRP A 169 12.26 21.43 -6.96
CA TRP A 169 12.71 20.93 -8.24
C TRP A 169 11.76 19.89 -8.83
N SER A 170 11.15 19.05 -7.99
CA SER A 170 10.30 17.94 -8.45
C SER A 170 8.97 18.39 -9.06
N LYS A 171 8.50 19.60 -8.72
CA LYS A 171 7.28 20.21 -9.27
C LYS A 171 7.55 21.36 -10.25
N ASP A 172 8.79 21.59 -10.64
CA ASP A 172 9.18 22.63 -11.58
C ASP A 172 9.22 22.10 -13.03
N PRO A 173 8.26 22.47 -13.90
CA PRO A 173 8.24 21.99 -15.29
C PRO A 173 9.48 22.38 -16.13
N GLN A 174 10.24 23.40 -15.71
CA GLN A 174 11.44 23.82 -16.41
C GLN A 174 12.67 22.97 -16.05
N ARG A 175 12.64 22.30 -14.93
CA ARG A 175 13.74 21.44 -14.43
C ARG A 175 13.43 19.96 -14.59
N ALA A 176 12.15 19.57 -14.52
CA ALA A 176 11.73 18.19 -14.58
C ALA A 176 12.04 17.59 -15.96
N VAL A 177 12.88 16.55 -15.99
CA VAL A 177 13.05 15.66 -17.14
C VAL A 177 12.46 14.30 -16.77
N SER A 178 11.92 13.60 -17.74
CA SER A 178 11.16 12.36 -17.56
C SER A 178 11.70 11.29 -18.48
N ASN A 179 11.68 10.04 -18.04
CA ASN A 179 11.97 8.88 -18.89
C ASN A 179 10.73 8.01 -19.11
N GLY A 180 9.60 8.37 -18.54
CA GLY A 180 8.30 7.71 -18.70
C GLY A 180 7.48 8.23 -19.88
N PRO A 181 6.21 7.78 -20.02
CA PRO A 181 5.34 8.12 -21.14
C PRO A 181 4.94 9.60 -21.22
N PHE A 182 5.00 10.32 -20.10
CA PHE A 182 4.65 11.73 -20.03
C PHE A 182 5.75 12.56 -19.34
N THR A 183 5.70 13.87 -19.57
CA THR A 183 6.56 14.87 -18.91
C THR A 183 5.70 15.86 -18.16
N LEU A 184 6.21 16.44 -17.07
CA LEU A 184 5.58 17.54 -16.37
C LEU A 184 5.68 18.82 -17.23
N ALA A 185 4.59 19.22 -17.86
CA ALA A 185 4.52 20.40 -18.73
C ALA A 185 3.98 21.65 -18.03
N GLY A 186 3.24 21.48 -16.93
CA GLY A 186 2.68 22.59 -16.16
C GLY A 186 2.31 22.16 -14.75
N TYR A 187 2.39 23.12 -13.84
CA TYR A 187 1.92 22.99 -12.46
C TYR A 187 1.36 24.32 -11.98
N THR A 188 0.14 24.27 -11.45
CA THR A 188 -0.51 25.38 -10.76
C THR A 188 -0.93 24.90 -9.38
N ALA A 189 -0.28 25.43 -8.35
CA ALA A 189 -0.49 25.01 -6.97
C ALA A 189 -1.98 25.02 -6.56
N GLY A 190 -2.44 23.95 -5.97
CA GLY A 190 -3.82 23.75 -5.54
C GLY A 190 -4.85 23.70 -6.68
N THR A 191 -4.41 23.56 -7.93
CA THR A 191 -5.30 23.59 -9.09
C THR A 191 -5.11 22.38 -10.00
N GLU A 192 -3.92 22.20 -10.58
CA GLU A 192 -3.67 21.12 -11.52
C GLU A 192 -2.18 20.85 -11.79
N PHE A 193 -1.88 19.63 -12.19
CA PHE A 193 -0.71 19.26 -12.99
C PHE A 193 -1.12 19.05 -14.44
N VAL A 194 -0.26 19.48 -15.37
CA VAL A 194 -0.40 19.19 -16.80
C VAL A 194 0.76 18.28 -17.21
N LEU A 195 0.45 17.07 -17.61
CA LEU A 195 1.41 16.13 -18.18
C LEU A 195 1.26 16.09 -19.68
N GLN A 196 2.36 16.15 -20.42
CA GLN A 196 2.41 16.09 -21.87
C GLN A 196 3.09 14.81 -22.31
N LYS A 197 2.62 14.20 -23.41
CA LYS A 197 3.27 13.04 -24.02
C LYS A 197 4.77 13.29 -24.21
N ASN A 198 5.56 12.32 -23.80
CA ASN A 198 7.02 12.34 -23.96
C ASN A 198 7.40 11.74 -25.32
N ASP A 199 7.77 12.60 -26.27
CA ASP A 199 8.19 12.20 -27.61
C ASP A 199 9.51 11.42 -27.65
N GLN A 200 10.27 11.41 -26.55
CA GLN A 200 11.50 10.65 -26.39
C GLN A 200 11.30 9.30 -25.69
N TYR A 201 10.07 9.02 -25.20
CA TYR A 201 9.77 7.77 -24.54
C TYR A 201 9.98 6.58 -25.48
N TRP A 202 10.66 5.52 -25.01
CA TRP A 202 11.01 4.39 -25.87
C TRP A 202 9.78 3.67 -26.44
N ASN A 203 8.66 3.66 -25.71
CA ASN A 203 7.41 3.02 -26.11
C ASN A 203 6.32 4.03 -26.54
N LYS A 204 6.71 5.19 -27.00
CA LYS A 204 5.81 6.30 -27.38
C LYS A 204 4.74 5.96 -28.40
N GLU A 205 5.00 4.99 -29.28
CA GLU A 205 4.05 4.58 -30.32
C GLU A 205 2.77 3.97 -29.72
N ASN A 206 2.86 3.42 -28.50
CA ASN A 206 1.73 2.86 -27.77
C ASN A 206 1.02 3.87 -26.86
N VAL A 207 1.54 5.08 -26.72
CA VAL A 207 0.92 6.15 -25.93
C VAL A 207 -0.04 6.95 -26.82
N SER A 208 -1.34 6.86 -26.55
CA SER A 208 -2.39 7.48 -27.36
C SER A 208 -2.76 8.89 -26.91
N LEU A 209 -2.51 9.25 -25.65
CA LEU A 209 -2.82 10.57 -25.11
C LEU A 209 -1.76 11.59 -25.48
N ASP A 210 -2.17 12.80 -25.82
CA ASP A 210 -1.28 13.94 -25.97
C ASP A 210 -1.04 14.64 -24.64
N TYR A 211 -2.09 14.73 -23.79
CA TYR A 211 -2.04 15.37 -22.48
C TYR A 211 -2.86 14.63 -21.44
N ILE A 212 -2.42 14.73 -20.18
CA ILE A 212 -3.20 14.44 -18.99
C ILE A 212 -3.29 15.74 -18.18
N VAL A 213 -4.51 16.13 -17.79
CA VAL A 213 -4.75 17.23 -16.86
C VAL A 213 -5.24 16.63 -15.55
N ALA A 214 -4.36 16.60 -14.54
CA ALA A 214 -4.67 16.11 -13.20
C ALA A 214 -5.20 17.28 -12.37
N ARG A 215 -6.52 17.38 -12.22
CA ARG A 215 -7.18 18.45 -11.47
C ARG A 215 -7.25 18.14 -9.99
N MET A 216 -7.28 19.17 -9.16
CA MET A 216 -7.35 19.09 -7.71
C MET A 216 -8.72 19.56 -7.23
N LEU A 217 -9.77 18.82 -7.60
CA LEU A 217 -11.14 19.12 -7.16
C LEU A 217 -11.42 18.36 -5.85
N ASP A 218 -12.00 19.07 -4.90
CA ASP A 218 -12.58 18.45 -3.70
C ASP A 218 -13.63 17.40 -4.09
N GLU A 219 -13.76 16.35 -3.30
CA GLU A 219 -14.69 15.24 -3.55
C GLU A 219 -16.14 15.69 -3.74
N ASN A 220 -16.56 16.77 -3.05
CA ASN A 220 -17.91 17.32 -3.18
C ASN A 220 -18.14 17.99 -4.53
N PHE A 221 -17.09 18.37 -5.25
CA PHE A 221 -17.16 18.98 -6.58
C PHE A 221 -16.94 17.97 -7.72
N ALA A 222 -16.47 16.78 -7.43
CA ALA A 222 -16.25 15.74 -8.43
C ALA A 222 -17.53 15.41 -9.25
N PRO A 223 -18.73 15.25 -8.63
CA PRO A 223 -19.99 15.03 -9.37
C PRO A 223 -20.28 16.14 -10.39
N VAL A 224 -20.10 17.39 -9.98
CA VAL A 224 -20.30 18.57 -10.84
C VAL A 224 -19.28 18.61 -11.98
N GLY A 225 -18.00 18.37 -11.66
CA GLY A 225 -16.93 18.31 -12.66
C GLY A 225 -17.15 17.21 -13.70
N MET A 226 -17.64 16.04 -13.30
CA MET A 226 -17.99 14.96 -14.23
C MET A 226 -19.20 15.32 -15.09
N ALA A 227 -20.24 15.93 -14.50
CA ALA A 227 -21.46 16.33 -15.21
C ALA A 227 -21.19 17.37 -16.31
N PHE A 228 -20.30 18.33 -16.05
CA PHE A 228 -19.86 19.32 -17.06
C PHE A 228 -18.76 18.80 -17.99
N GLY A 229 -18.17 17.62 -17.69
CA GLY A 229 -17.08 17.05 -18.48
C GLY A 229 -15.71 17.69 -18.20
N ASP A 230 -15.55 18.35 -17.06
CA ASP A 230 -14.28 18.93 -16.61
C ASP A 230 -13.31 17.84 -16.14
N ILE A 231 -13.83 16.70 -15.69
CA ILE A 231 -13.09 15.48 -15.38
C ILE A 231 -13.79 14.27 -16.01
N MET A 232 -13.01 13.24 -16.34
CA MET A 232 -13.50 11.97 -16.94
C MET A 232 -13.32 10.80 -15.99
N LEU A 233 -12.49 10.96 -14.94
CA LEU A 233 -12.07 9.94 -14.00
C LEU A 233 -11.80 10.56 -12.63
N THR A 234 -12.27 9.90 -11.58
CA THR A 234 -12.00 10.29 -10.18
C THR A 234 -11.95 9.04 -9.30
N GLU A 235 -11.28 9.13 -8.16
CA GLU A 235 -11.43 8.18 -7.07
C GLU A 235 -12.77 8.40 -6.36
N GLY A 236 -13.29 7.33 -5.75
CA GLY A 236 -14.55 7.30 -5.05
C GLY A 236 -15.76 7.03 -5.96
N GLU A 237 -16.88 6.75 -5.32
CA GLU A 237 -18.18 6.64 -5.97
C GLU A 237 -18.81 8.03 -6.09
N VAL A 238 -19.29 8.35 -7.28
CA VAL A 238 -19.89 9.66 -7.58
C VAL A 238 -21.39 9.53 -7.68
N SER A 239 -22.11 10.25 -6.84
CA SER A 239 -23.58 10.37 -6.90
C SER A 239 -24.03 11.41 -7.94
N GLN A 240 -25.33 11.37 -8.29
CA GLN A 240 -25.91 12.43 -9.15
C GLN A 240 -25.75 13.80 -8.50
N PRO A 241 -25.26 14.83 -9.25
CA PRO A 241 -25.04 16.13 -8.68
C PRO A 241 -26.38 16.86 -8.41
N GLU A 242 -26.35 17.68 -7.37
CA GLU A 242 -27.44 18.62 -7.09
C GLU A 242 -27.16 19.96 -7.78
N ASN A 243 -28.22 20.74 -8.05
CA ASN A 243 -28.09 22.10 -8.53
C ASN A 243 -27.29 22.94 -7.53
N GLN A 244 -26.44 23.78 -8.06
CA GLN A 244 -25.57 24.68 -7.27
C GLN A 244 -26.24 26.05 -7.07
N THR A 245 -25.75 26.81 -6.10
CA THR A 245 -26.15 28.22 -5.90
C THR A 245 -24.93 29.11 -6.13
N ASP A 246 -25.06 30.10 -7.01
CA ASP A 246 -23.99 31.08 -7.27
C ASP A 246 -23.83 32.05 -6.09
N THR A 247 -22.80 32.89 -6.19
CA THR A 247 -22.51 33.94 -5.18
C THR A 247 -23.58 35.02 -5.07
N GLU A 248 -24.50 35.13 -6.05
CA GLU A 248 -25.60 36.07 -6.07
C GLU A 248 -26.92 35.45 -5.58
N GLY A 249 -26.89 34.12 -5.23
CA GLY A 249 -28.05 33.38 -4.74
C GLY A 249 -28.93 32.77 -5.84
N ASN A 250 -28.50 32.78 -7.10
CA ASN A 250 -29.25 32.17 -8.19
C ASN A 250 -28.94 30.66 -8.28
N THR A 251 -29.96 29.88 -8.67
CA THR A 251 -29.79 28.47 -8.94
C THR A 251 -29.04 28.25 -10.25
N VAL A 252 -27.93 27.56 -10.22
CA VAL A 252 -27.20 27.05 -11.37
C VAL A 252 -27.60 25.60 -11.60
N GLU A 253 -28.25 25.32 -12.71
CA GLU A 253 -28.61 23.94 -13.09
C GLU A 253 -27.37 23.14 -13.44
N VAL A 254 -27.18 21.99 -12.77
CA VAL A 254 -26.11 21.05 -13.06
C VAL A 254 -26.67 19.89 -13.89
N PRO A 255 -26.07 19.55 -15.04
CA PRO A 255 -26.50 18.38 -15.82
C PRO A 255 -26.44 17.10 -15.01
N GLN A 256 -27.36 16.18 -15.27
CA GLN A 256 -27.25 14.83 -14.70
C GLN A 256 -26.09 14.07 -15.32
N LEU A 257 -25.44 13.19 -14.54
CA LEU A 257 -24.41 12.30 -15.03
C LEU A 257 -24.96 11.39 -16.13
N ALA A 258 -24.17 11.19 -17.17
CA ALA A 258 -24.51 10.24 -18.22
C ALA A 258 -24.54 8.81 -17.69
N ASN A 259 -25.34 7.92 -18.29
CA ASN A 259 -25.38 6.50 -17.92
C ASN A 259 -24.05 5.75 -18.15
N THR A 260 -23.12 6.37 -18.86
CA THR A 260 -21.76 5.87 -19.11
C THR A 260 -20.79 6.18 -17.98
N VAL A 261 -21.20 7.01 -17.03
CA VAL A 261 -20.45 7.29 -15.80
C VAL A 261 -20.73 6.16 -14.83
N THR A 262 -19.74 5.32 -14.58
CA THR A 262 -19.87 4.11 -13.77
C THR A 262 -18.73 3.98 -12.78
N ALA A 263 -19.05 3.43 -11.60
CA ALA A 263 -18.06 3.08 -10.60
C ALA A 263 -17.54 1.64 -10.82
N ALA A 264 -16.27 1.44 -10.50
CA ALA A 264 -15.63 0.13 -10.45
C ALA A 264 -14.77 0.03 -9.18
N THR A 265 -14.71 -1.16 -8.60
CA THR A 265 -14.00 -1.41 -7.34
C THR A 265 -13.02 -2.54 -7.51
N ILE A 266 -11.79 -2.36 -7.01
CA ILE A 266 -10.75 -3.38 -6.95
C ILE A 266 -10.30 -3.59 -5.50
N PRO A 267 -9.77 -4.79 -5.14
CA PRO A 267 -9.09 -4.99 -3.87
C PRO A 267 -7.82 -4.12 -3.80
N SER A 268 -7.56 -3.54 -2.63
CA SER A 268 -6.32 -2.82 -2.34
C SER A 268 -5.29 -3.74 -1.70
N SER A 269 -4.02 -3.32 -1.62
CA SER A 269 -2.97 -4.02 -0.87
C SER A 269 -3.11 -3.86 0.65
N THR A 270 -4.07 -3.08 1.13
CA THR A 270 -4.28 -2.76 2.54
C THR A 270 -5.24 -3.73 3.21
N VAL A 271 -4.83 -4.28 4.34
CA VAL A 271 -5.63 -5.17 5.20
C VAL A 271 -5.86 -4.56 6.57
N VAL A 272 -6.99 -4.89 7.16
CA VAL A 272 -7.37 -4.48 8.52
C VAL A 272 -7.55 -5.72 9.38
N SER A 273 -6.86 -5.74 10.53
CA SER A 273 -6.89 -6.82 11.49
C SER A 273 -6.98 -6.27 12.92
N LEU A 274 -7.57 -7.03 13.81
CA LEU A 274 -7.50 -6.77 15.23
C LEU A 274 -6.31 -7.53 15.82
N VAL A 275 -5.45 -6.85 16.59
CA VAL A 275 -4.29 -7.48 17.22
C VAL A 275 -4.38 -7.34 18.73
N VAL A 276 -4.16 -8.43 19.45
CA VAL A 276 -4.25 -8.48 20.91
C VAL A 276 -2.90 -8.12 21.51
N ASN A 277 -2.88 -7.15 22.42
CA ASN A 277 -1.69 -6.79 23.18
C ASN A 277 -1.21 -7.97 24.02
N THR A 278 0.00 -8.47 23.77
CA THR A 278 0.57 -9.56 24.56
C THR A 278 0.80 -9.17 26.03
N ASN A 279 0.86 -7.87 26.33
CA ASN A 279 1.00 -7.33 27.69
C ASN A 279 -0.36 -7.00 28.35
N THR A 280 -1.50 -7.39 27.75
CA THR A 280 -2.81 -7.11 28.34
C THR A 280 -2.91 -7.63 29.79
N ALA A 281 -3.54 -6.85 30.65
CA ALA A 281 -3.89 -7.29 32.00
C ALA A 281 -5.13 -8.20 32.04
N ASN A 282 -5.93 -8.20 30.96
CA ASN A 282 -7.15 -8.98 30.84
C ASN A 282 -6.85 -10.49 30.82
N SER A 283 -7.26 -11.19 31.87
CA SER A 283 -6.96 -12.64 32.03
C SER A 283 -7.59 -13.50 30.95
N LEU A 284 -8.78 -13.15 30.46
CA LEU A 284 -9.48 -13.87 29.40
C LEU A 284 -8.73 -13.79 28.08
N LEU A 285 -8.13 -12.64 27.75
CA LEU A 285 -7.35 -12.47 26.52
C LEU A 285 -6.00 -13.17 26.54
N LYS A 286 -5.53 -13.63 27.69
CA LYS A 286 -4.33 -14.48 27.80
C LYS A 286 -4.60 -15.92 27.38
N ASN A 287 -5.84 -16.36 27.39
CA ASN A 287 -6.25 -17.70 26.96
C ASN A 287 -6.45 -17.77 25.45
N ALA A 288 -5.77 -18.69 24.77
CA ALA A 288 -5.85 -18.85 23.32
C ALA A 288 -7.25 -19.26 22.84
N ASP A 289 -7.96 -20.11 23.61
CA ASP A 289 -9.34 -20.51 23.24
C ASP A 289 -10.30 -19.33 23.27
N VAL A 290 -10.12 -18.39 24.21
CA VAL A 290 -10.91 -17.16 24.26
C VAL A 290 -10.59 -16.26 23.08
N ARG A 291 -9.31 -16.06 22.75
CA ARG A 291 -8.92 -15.27 21.58
C ARG A 291 -9.50 -15.86 20.28
N ASN A 292 -9.38 -17.17 20.11
CA ASN A 292 -9.92 -17.90 18.97
C ASN A 292 -11.45 -17.85 18.92
N ALA A 293 -12.13 -17.90 20.07
CA ALA A 293 -13.58 -17.72 20.17
C ALA A 293 -14.01 -16.30 19.73
N LEU A 294 -13.27 -15.28 20.17
CA LEU A 294 -13.52 -13.90 19.74
C LEU A 294 -13.36 -13.75 18.21
N SER A 295 -12.32 -14.36 17.63
CA SER A 295 -12.12 -14.38 16.18
C SER A 295 -13.23 -15.11 15.43
N LEU A 296 -13.71 -16.24 15.97
CA LEU A 296 -14.80 -17.04 15.39
C LEU A 296 -16.14 -16.33 15.43
N ALA A 297 -16.36 -15.46 16.41
CA ALA A 297 -17.56 -14.67 16.56
C ALA A 297 -17.62 -13.43 15.64
N LEU A 298 -16.54 -13.11 14.90
CA LEU A 298 -16.54 -11.97 14.00
C LEU A 298 -17.37 -12.24 12.74
N ASP A 299 -18.32 -11.36 12.47
CA ASP A 299 -18.98 -11.26 11.16
C ASP A 299 -18.12 -10.39 10.23
N ARG A 300 -17.18 -11.02 9.54
CA ARG A 300 -16.24 -10.36 8.64
C ARG A 300 -16.91 -9.75 7.42
N THR A 301 -18.00 -10.39 6.97
CA THR A 301 -18.81 -9.87 5.87
C THR A 301 -19.48 -8.55 6.27
N ALA A 302 -20.14 -8.51 7.43
CA ALA A 302 -20.79 -7.28 7.91
C ALA A 302 -19.76 -6.16 8.19
N ALA A 303 -18.60 -6.48 8.76
CA ALA A 303 -17.54 -5.51 9.00
C ALA A 303 -16.98 -4.93 7.69
N ALA A 304 -16.73 -5.80 6.71
CA ALA A 304 -16.28 -5.40 5.39
C ALA A 304 -17.29 -4.53 4.66
N GLU A 305 -18.56 -4.90 4.64
CA GLU A 305 -19.64 -4.11 4.04
C GLU A 305 -19.76 -2.73 4.68
N ALA A 306 -19.68 -2.65 6.02
CA ALA A 306 -19.70 -1.37 6.74
C ALA A 306 -18.57 -0.43 6.38
N ALA A 307 -17.39 -0.97 6.04
CA ALA A 307 -16.20 -0.21 5.63
C ALA A 307 -16.10 -0.01 4.10
N GLY A 308 -16.92 -0.67 3.32
CA GLY A 308 -16.79 -0.71 1.86
C GLY A 308 -15.61 -1.57 1.38
N GLY A 309 -15.28 -2.65 2.13
CA GLY A 309 -14.18 -3.57 1.84
C GLY A 309 -14.66 -4.97 1.47
N GLN A 310 -13.74 -5.93 1.55
CA GLN A 310 -13.99 -7.36 1.35
C GLN A 310 -13.57 -8.15 2.60
N ALA A 311 -14.34 -9.17 2.99
CA ALA A 311 -13.98 -10.01 4.14
C ALA A 311 -12.60 -10.63 3.95
N LEU A 312 -11.75 -10.53 4.98
CA LEU A 312 -10.39 -11.11 4.97
C LEU A 312 -10.42 -12.42 5.76
N LEU A 313 -10.15 -13.53 5.07
CA LEU A 313 -10.27 -14.88 5.62
C LEU A 313 -8.94 -15.51 6.01
N SER A 314 -7.86 -14.75 5.93
CA SER A 314 -6.52 -15.10 6.41
C SER A 314 -5.76 -13.81 6.75
N VAL A 315 -4.52 -13.91 7.26
CA VAL A 315 -3.69 -12.71 7.56
C VAL A 315 -3.32 -11.98 6.28
N SER A 316 -3.00 -12.74 5.25
CA SER A 316 -2.75 -12.23 3.90
C SER A 316 -3.97 -12.44 3.00
N PRO A 317 -4.29 -11.50 2.10
CA PRO A 317 -5.31 -11.73 1.06
C PRO A 317 -4.90 -12.83 0.07
N LEU A 318 -3.64 -13.28 0.11
CA LEU A 318 -3.08 -14.36 -0.69
C LEU A 318 -3.05 -15.70 0.05
N GLY A 319 -3.40 -15.73 1.34
CA GLY A 319 -3.29 -16.88 2.24
C GLY A 319 -4.45 -17.89 2.17
N GLY A 320 -5.44 -17.68 1.33
CA GLY A 320 -6.59 -18.58 1.18
C GLY A 320 -7.70 -18.35 2.22
N GLU A 321 -8.62 -19.33 2.36
CA GLU A 321 -9.81 -19.24 3.20
C GLU A 321 -9.62 -20.03 4.51
N ASN A 322 -8.78 -19.53 5.40
CA ASN A 322 -8.47 -20.18 6.69
C ASN A 322 -9.52 -19.88 7.78
N LEU A 323 -10.29 -18.80 7.61
CA LEU A 323 -11.27 -18.31 8.59
C LEU A 323 -12.68 -18.24 7.96
N SER A 324 -13.70 -18.18 8.83
CA SER A 324 -15.07 -17.99 8.38
C SER A 324 -15.37 -16.51 8.06
N ALA A 325 -16.12 -16.27 7.00
CA ALA A 325 -16.64 -14.95 6.64
C ALA A 325 -17.77 -14.50 7.58
N THR A 326 -18.54 -15.45 8.12
CA THR A 326 -19.70 -15.20 9.00
C THR A 326 -19.40 -15.67 10.42
N ALA A 327 -20.04 -15.05 11.39
CA ALA A 327 -19.92 -15.39 12.81
C ALA A 327 -20.48 -16.78 13.15
N ASP A 328 -19.78 -17.50 14.01
CA ASP A 328 -20.29 -18.70 14.70
C ASP A 328 -20.35 -18.43 16.21
N THR A 329 -21.37 -17.68 16.60
CA THR A 329 -21.58 -17.23 17.98
C THR A 329 -21.81 -18.41 18.94
N GLU A 330 -22.49 -19.46 18.49
CA GLU A 330 -22.82 -20.62 19.32
C GLU A 330 -21.53 -21.40 19.68
N LYS A 331 -20.69 -21.67 18.69
CA LYS A 331 -19.41 -22.35 18.93
C LYS A 331 -18.46 -21.46 19.76
N ALA A 332 -18.41 -20.16 19.49
CA ALA A 332 -17.60 -19.23 20.27
C ALA A 332 -17.98 -19.22 21.75
N LEU A 333 -19.29 -19.17 22.07
CA LEU A 333 -19.80 -19.27 23.45
C LEU A 333 -19.41 -20.60 24.10
N SER A 334 -19.48 -21.71 23.36
CA SER A 334 -19.08 -23.02 23.85
C SER A 334 -17.58 -23.05 24.22
N MET A 335 -16.72 -22.45 23.40
CA MET A 335 -15.26 -22.37 23.65
C MET A 335 -14.96 -21.52 24.91
N ILE A 336 -15.60 -20.34 25.04
CA ILE A 336 -15.41 -19.47 26.21
C ILE A 336 -15.85 -20.17 27.50
N ASN A 337 -16.98 -20.86 27.48
CA ASN A 337 -17.49 -21.60 28.63
C ASN A 337 -16.60 -22.81 28.98
N GLY A 338 -16.01 -23.46 27.98
CA GLY A 338 -15.05 -24.55 28.17
C GLY A 338 -13.76 -24.08 28.80
N ALA A 339 -13.19 -22.98 28.31
CA ALA A 339 -11.98 -22.37 28.83
C ALA A 339 -12.11 -21.95 30.31
N GLY A 340 -13.28 -21.46 30.73
CA GLY A 340 -13.56 -21.12 32.13
C GLY A 340 -13.69 -22.33 33.08
N SER A 341 -13.84 -23.55 32.57
CA SER A 341 -14.01 -24.77 33.39
C SER A 341 -12.68 -25.52 33.67
N GLU A 342 -11.64 -25.32 32.88
CA GLU A 342 -10.36 -26.00 33.04
C GLU A 342 -9.40 -25.30 34.04
N GLU A 343 -9.51 -24.00 34.25
CA GLU A 343 -8.71 -23.23 35.21
C GLU A 343 -9.30 -23.10 36.61
N ALA A 344 -10.45 -23.73 36.91
CA ALA A 344 -11.11 -23.65 38.21
C ALA A 344 -10.46 -24.54 39.28
N THR A 345 -9.12 -24.53 39.41
CA THR A 345 -8.41 -25.07 40.58
C THR A 345 -7.56 -23.98 41.21
N ASP A 346 -8.10 -22.90 41.59
CA ASP A 346 -7.87 -22.03 42.76
C ASP A 346 -8.45 -20.61 42.51
N THR A 347 -9.63 -20.38 43.09
CA THR A 347 -10.06 -19.08 43.65
C THR A 347 -9.54 -17.73 43.05
N GLU A 348 -9.68 -17.51 41.77
CA GLU A 348 -9.92 -16.17 41.29
C GLU A 348 -11.29 -16.13 40.58
N GLU A 349 -12.30 -15.53 41.24
CA GLU A 349 -13.58 -15.20 40.60
C GLU A 349 -13.27 -14.34 39.36
N GLN A 350 -13.70 -14.80 38.15
CA GLN A 350 -13.70 -13.97 36.95
C GLN A 350 -14.41 -12.66 37.32
N THR A 351 -13.65 -11.57 37.36
CA THR A 351 -14.21 -10.28 37.72
C THR A 351 -15.00 -9.73 36.54
N ALA A 352 -15.98 -8.89 36.79
CA ALA A 352 -16.73 -8.19 35.72
C ALA A 352 -15.78 -7.37 34.82
N ASP A 353 -14.61 -7.00 35.32
CA ASP A 353 -13.57 -6.24 34.58
C ASP A 353 -12.92 -7.09 33.50
N ASP A 354 -12.77 -8.41 33.67
CA ASP A 354 -12.18 -9.31 32.65
C ASP A 354 -13.06 -9.45 31.38
N LYS A 355 -14.37 -9.14 31.49
CA LYS A 355 -15.28 -9.09 30.36
C LYS A 355 -15.35 -7.73 29.66
N SER A 356 -14.53 -6.78 30.06
CA SER A 356 -14.37 -5.49 29.39
C SER A 356 -13.19 -5.56 28.42
N ILE A 357 -13.42 -5.15 27.17
CA ILE A 357 -12.40 -5.08 26.11
C ILE A 357 -12.37 -3.68 25.56
N GLU A 358 -11.18 -3.07 25.51
CA GLU A 358 -10.93 -1.83 24.77
C GLU A 358 -10.30 -2.12 23.41
N ILE A 359 -10.84 -1.49 22.35
CA ILE A 359 -10.25 -1.48 21.01
C ILE A 359 -9.82 -0.06 20.71
N VAL A 360 -8.49 0.16 20.55
CA VAL A 360 -7.95 1.43 20.06
C VAL A 360 -7.80 1.39 18.54
N TYR A 361 -8.10 2.49 17.88
CA TYR A 361 -8.00 2.58 16.42
C TYR A 361 -7.66 4.00 15.97
N LEU A 362 -7.03 4.12 14.79
CA LEU A 362 -6.80 5.41 14.14
C LEU A 362 -8.15 6.03 13.76
N GLU A 363 -8.40 7.28 14.15
CA GLU A 363 -9.64 7.99 13.86
C GLU A 363 -9.95 7.99 12.36
N ASN A 364 -11.01 7.25 11.99
CA ASN A 364 -11.45 7.05 10.62
C ASN A 364 -12.88 6.50 10.63
N ASP A 365 -13.77 7.10 9.85
CA ASP A 365 -15.19 6.73 9.83
C ASP A 365 -15.46 5.30 9.34
N LYS A 366 -14.67 4.82 8.36
CA LYS A 366 -14.80 3.44 7.83
C LYS A 366 -14.35 2.41 8.87
N LEU A 367 -13.24 2.69 9.57
CA LEU A 367 -12.79 1.85 10.67
C LEU A 367 -13.81 1.83 11.81
N ALA A 368 -14.34 2.99 12.20
CA ALA A 368 -15.39 3.08 13.22
C ALA A 368 -16.62 2.24 12.86
N ALA A 369 -17.10 2.34 11.62
CA ALA A 369 -18.25 1.57 11.13
C ALA A 369 -18.01 0.05 11.19
N ALA A 370 -16.83 -0.42 10.76
CA ALA A 370 -16.47 -1.84 10.86
C ALA A 370 -16.36 -2.30 12.33
N LEU A 371 -15.78 -1.48 13.21
CA LEU A 371 -15.60 -1.82 14.62
C LEU A 371 -16.93 -1.85 15.40
N GLU A 372 -17.95 -1.11 15.00
CA GLU A 372 -19.30 -1.26 15.58
C GLU A 372 -19.89 -2.64 15.33
N THR A 373 -19.58 -3.28 14.20
CA THR A 373 -20.00 -4.67 13.93
C THR A 373 -19.23 -5.65 14.83
N VAL A 374 -17.93 -5.43 15.04
CA VAL A 374 -17.09 -6.20 15.96
C VAL A 374 -17.64 -6.10 17.38
N LYS A 375 -17.92 -4.89 17.83
CA LYS A 375 -18.51 -4.61 19.15
C LYS A 375 -19.82 -5.40 19.32
N SER A 376 -20.73 -5.31 18.37
CA SER A 376 -21.99 -6.05 18.41
C SER A 376 -21.78 -7.56 18.49
N SER A 377 -20.80 -8.11 17.76
CA SER A 377 -20.47 -9.54 17.77
C SER A 377 -19.97 -10.00 19.15
N TRP A 378 -19.10 -9.23 19.79
CA TRP A 378 -18.52 -9.60 21.09
C TRP A 378 -19.45 -9.29 22.27
N GLU A 379 -20.31 -8.28 22.16
CA GLU A 379 -21.38 -8.03 23.15
C GLU A 379 -22.40 -9.18 23.17
N ALA A 380 -22.63 -9.83 22.04
CA ALA A 380 -23.45 -11.06 21.99
C ALA A 380 -22.82 -12.25 22.74
N LEU A 381 -21.51 -12.23 22.96
CA LEU A 381 -20.80 -13.19 23.81
C LEU A 381 -20.77 -12.79 25.30
N GLY A 382 -21.34 -11.64 25.64
CA GLY A 382 -21.39 -11.12 27.01
C GLY A 382 -20.21 -10.24 27.42
N PHE A 383 -19.40 -9.80 26.46
CA PHE A 383 -18.34 -8.80 26.70
C PHE A 383 -18.91 -7.38 26.68
N SER A 384 -18.24 -6.47 27.33
CA SER A 384 -18.45 -5.02 27.22
C SER A 384 -17.34 -4.44 26.37
N VAL A 385 -17.64 -3.83 25.23
CA VAL A 385 -16.63 -3.37 24.27
C VAL A 385 -16.62 -1.85 24.20
N THR A 386 -15.46 -1.25 24.40
CA THR A 386 -15.20 0.20 24.26
C THR A 386 -14.36 0.44 23.02
N LEU A 387 -14.81 1.35 22.14
CA LEU A 387 -14.06 1.80 20.96
C LEU A 387 -13.43 3.14 21.25
N THR A 388 -12.09 3.23 21.16
CA THR A 388 -11.31 4.44 21.47
C THR A 388 -10.59 4.92 20.20
N ALA A 389 -11.13 5.97 19.59
CA ALA A 389 -10.46 6.65 18.47
C ALA A 389 -9.24 7.41 18.94
N GLN A 390 -8.15 7.35 18.21
CA GLN A 390 -6.90 8.06 18.48
C GLN A 390 -6.47 8.85 17.25
N ASP A 391 -5.91 10.05 17.46
CA ASP A 391 -5.20 10.78 16.40
C ASP A 391 -3.94 10.02 15.94
N ALA A 392 -3.37 10.43 14.80
CA ALA A 392 -2.24 9.73 14.19
C ALA A 392 -1.00 9.62 15.08
N GLU A 393 -0.67 10.66 15.86
CA GLU A 393 0.49 10.66 16.76
C GLU A 393 0.27 9.74 17.96
N THR A 394 -0.89 9.83 18.60
CA THR A 394 -1.27 8.97 19.72
C THR A 394 -1.34 7.50 19.29
N PHE A 395 -1.96 7.23 18.14
CA PHE A 395 -2.07 5.87 17.62
C PHE A 395 -0.71 5.26 17.29
N LYS A 396 0.17 6.03 16.65
CA LYS A 396 1.55 5.61 16.36
C LYS A 396 2.32 5.28 17.64
N LEU A 397 2.16 6.11 18.67
CA LEU A 397 2.78 5.87 19.99
C LEU A 397 2.23 4.58 20.61
N SER A 398 0.90 4.43 20.69
CA SER A 398 0.25 3.23 21.23
C SER A 398 0.74 1.96 20.55
N ARG A 399 0.79 1.96 19.22
CA ARG A 399 1.29 0.84 18.43
C ARG A 399 2.75 0.51 18.71
N ASN A 400 3.63 1.52 18.66
CA ASN A 400 5.08 1.28 18.74
C ASN A 400 5.56 0.94 20.15
N THR A 401 4.81 1.34 21.18
CA THR A 401 5.19 1.14 22.59
C THR A 401 4.31 0.16 23.34
N LEU A 402 3.30 -0.42 22.67
CA LEU A 402 2.27 -1.30 23.25
C LEU A 402 1.51 -0.65 24.42
N GLN A 403 1.39 0.69 24.42
CA GLN A 403 0.68 1.45 25.45
C GLN A 403 -0.80 1.59 25.11
N TYR A 404 -1.50 0.48 25.08
CA TYR A 404 -2.95 0.36 25.00
C TYR A 404 -3.38 -0.88 25.79
N ALA A 405 -4.65 -0.95 26.23
CA ALA A 405 -5.05 -1.97 27.17
C ALA A 405 -5.10 -3.37 26.54
N ASP A 406 -5.96 -3.58 25.55
CA ASP A 406 -6.34 -4.92 25.12
C ASP A 406 -6.08 -5.17 23.64
N ILE A 407 -6.73 -4.39 22.76
CA ILE A 407 -6.73 -4.66 21.31
C ILE A 407 -6.46 -3.36 20.54
N LEU A 408 -5.70 -3.50 19.46
CA LEU A 408 -5.42 -2.45 18.49
C LEU A 408 -5.97 -2.86 17.12
N CYS A 409 -6.70 -1.96 16.48
CA CYS A 409 -7.12 -2.13 15.08
C CYS A 409 -5.95 -1.76 14.17
N SER A 410 -5.26 -2.77 13.65
CA SER A 410 -4.12 -2.62 12.77
C SER A 410 -4.57 -2.42 11.32
N VAL A 411 -3.96 -1.45 10.67
CA VAL A 411 -4.07 -1.23 9.21
C VAL A 411 -2.68 -1.46 8.62
N TRP A 412 -2.56 -2.41 7.71
CA TRP A 412 -1.29 -2.79 7.12
C TRP A 412 -1.38 -2.80 5.60
N GLU A 413 -0.45 -2.13 4.96
CA GLU A 413 -0.28 -2.12 3.52
C GLU A 413 1.04 -2.80 3.15
N ALA A 414 1.00 -3.75 2.22
CA ALA A 414 2.20 -4.40 1.71
C ALA A 414 2.73 -3.68 0.48
N ASP A 415 4.06 -3.54 0.41
CA ASP A 415 4.75 -2.86 -0.70
C ASP A 415 4.75 -3.68 -2.01
N ALA A 416 4.45 -4.98 -1.92
CA ALA A 416 4.27 -5.89 -3.06
C ALA A 416 3.19 -6.93 -2.77
N GLN A 417 2.68 -7.60 -3.81
CA GLN A 417 1.68 -8.65 -3.69
C GLN A 417 2.34 -10.00 -3.34
N ASP A 418 2.93 -10.06 -2.14
CA ASP A 418 3.57 -11.26 -1.61
C ASP A 418 3.11 -11.57 -0.20
N GLN A 419 2.78 -12.84 0.07
CA GLN A 419 2.26 -13.30 1.37
C GLN A 419 3.23 -12.99 2.51
N GLN A 420 4.54 -13.09 2.28
CA GLN A 420 5.58 -12.80 3.28
C GLN A 420 5.42 -11.41 3.88
N LEU A 421 5.11 -10.40 3.05
CA LEU A 421 4.99 -9.00 3.49
C LEU A 421 3.80 -8.74 4.43
N TYR A 422 2.81 -9.61 4.45
CA TYR A 422 1.71 -9.56 5.40
C TYR A 422 2.01 -10.31 6.70
N LEU A 423 2.98 -11.21 6.69
CA LEU A 423 3.40 -12.02 7.86
C LEU A 423 4.61 -11.43 8.60
N GLU A 424 5.52 -10.77 7.88
CA GLU A 424 6.74 -10.17 8.46
C GLU A 424 6.50 -9.25 9.66
N PRO A 425 5.42 -8.44 9.74
CA PRO A 425 5.16 -7.61 10.91
C PRO A 425 5.08 -8.39 12.22
N TYR A 426 4.79 -9.68 12.17
CA TYR A 426 4.59 -10.56 13.35
C TYR A 426 5.83 -11.33 13.75
N LEU A 427 6.96 -11.19 13.05
CA LEU A 427 8.24 -11.74 13.50
C LEU A 427 8.62 -11.17 14.87
N SER A 428 9.16 -12.02 15.75
CA SER A 428 9.42 -11.67 17.17
C SER A 428 10.32 -10.45 17.35
N TYR A 429 11.17 -10.14 16.38
CA TYR A 429 12.04 -8.96 16.38
C TYR A 429 11.42 -7.73 15.67
N ASN A 430 10.22 -7.85 15.10
CA ASN A 430 9.56 -6.79 14.37
C ASN A 430 8.48 -6.12 15.26
N VAL A 431 8.59 -4.80 15.42
CA VAL A 431 7.64 -4.03 16.24
C VAL A 431 6.42 -3.52 15.46
N GLN A 432 6.39 -3.73 14.15
CA GLN A 432 5.34 -3.18 13.27
C GLN A 432 3.97 -3.80 13.48
N SER A 433 3.90 -5.03 14.01
CA SER A 433 2.63 -5.67 14.36
C SER A 433 1.82 -4.87 15.38
N GLY A 434 2.51 -4.13 16.25
CA GLY A 434 1.88 -3.36 17.32
C GLY A 434 1.27 -4.20 18.45
N CYS A 435 1.54 -5.50 18.52
CA CYS A 435 0.98 -6.38 19.55
C CYS A 435 2.02 -7.09 20.43
N GLY A 436 3.30 -7.09 20.04
CA GLY A 436 4.36 -7.75 20.78
C GLY A 436 4.36 -9.28 20.65
N TYR A 437 3.75 -9.82 19.58
CA TYR A 437 3.72 -11.26 19.32
C TYR A 437 5.12 -11.84 19.23
N THR A 438 5.31 -13.03 19.83
CA THR A 438 6.54 -13.80 19.75
C THR A 438 6.20 -15.29 19.69
N ASN A 439 6.72 -15.98 18.69
CA ASN A 439 6.59 -17.41 18.56
C ASN A 439 7.80 -17.96 17.78
N PRO A 440 8.71 -18.74 18.43
CA PRO A 440 9.90 -19.26 17.76
C PRO A 440 9.62 -20.20 16.58
N ASP A 441 8.51 -20.94 16.61
CA ASP A 441 8.13 -21.84 15.50
C ASP A 441 7.68 -21.02 14.29
N PHE A 442 6.89 -19.95 14.51
CA PHE A 442 6.53 -18.99 13.47
C PHE A 442 7.77 -18.33 12.87
N ASP A 443 8.67 -17.83 13.71
CA ASP A 443 9.92 -17.19 13.26
C ASP A 443 10.75 -18.15 12.39
N GLN A 444 10.86 -19.44 12.81
CA GLN A 444 11.63 -20.43 12.05
C GLN A 444 10.98 -20.72 10.69
N LEU A 445 9.65 -20.87 10.64
CA LEU A 445 8.92 -21.07 9.38
C LEU A 445 9.12 -19.90 8.42
N MET A 446 9.08 -18.67 8.94
CA MET A 446 9.35 -17.47 8.15
C MET A 446 10.80 -17.44 7.62
N LEU A 447 11.79 -17.76 8.47
CA LEU A 447 13.19 -17.86 8.04
C LEU A 447 13.40 -18.95 6.99
N ASP A 448 12.78 -20.10 7.16
CA ASP A 448 12.84 -21.19 6.19
C ASP A 448 12.18 -20.77 4.85
N ALA A 449 11.07 -20.06 4.90
CA ALA A 449 10.42 -19.53 3.70
C ALA A 449 11.30 -18.52 2.95
N MET A 450 12.03 -17.65 3.67
CA MET A 450 12.96 -16.68 3.08
C MET A 450 14.14 -17.33 2.36
N GLN A 451 14.48 -18.59 2.71
CA GLN A 451 15.56 -19.35 2.08
C GLN A 451 15.04 -20.33 1.00
N ALA A 452 13.74 -20.52 0.91
CA ALA A 452 13.09 -21.39 -0.06
C ALA A 452 12.57 -20.62 -1.26
N SER A 453 12.17 -21.32 -2.32
CA SER A 453 11.55 -20.75 -3.52
C SER A 453 10.37 -21.59 -3.99
N GLY A 454 9.51 -21.00 -4.82
CA GLY A 454 8.39 -21.68 -5.47
C GLY A 454 7.43 -22.35 -4.49
N GLU A 455 7.06 -23.61 -4.76
CA GLU A 455 6.06 -24.35 -3.97
C GLU A 455 6.51 -24.59 -2.51
N GLU A 456 7.79 -24.81 -2.27
CA GLU A 456 8.34 -25.00 -0.92
C GLU A 456 8.17 -23.72 -0.10
N ARG A 457 8.52 -22.57 -0.66
CA ARG A 457 8.33 -21.27 -0.03
C ARG A 457 6.84 -21.02 0.30
N THR A 458 5.96 -21.24 -0.66
CA THR A 458 4.50 -21.08 -0.49
C THR A 458 3.98 -21.97 0.65
N ALA A 459 4.43 -23.22 0.72
CA ALA A 459 4.02 -24.14 1.78
C ALA A 459 4.48 -23.64 3.18
N LYS A 460 5.72 -23.15 3.31
CA LYS A 460 6.25 -22.59 4.55
C LYS A 460 5.49 -21.34 5.01
N LEU A 461 5.19 -20.42 4.09
CA LEU A 461 4.38 -19.24 4.38
C LEU A 461 2.96 -19.62 4.84
N SER A 462 2.33 -20.60 4.22
CA SER A 462 1.01 -21.07 4.60
C SER A 462 1.02 -21.73 5.98
N GLU A 463 2.07 -22.48 6.32
CA GLU A 463 2.25 -23.08 7.65
C GLU A 463 2.49 -22.01 8.72
N ALA A 464 3.31 -20.98 8.42
CA ALA A 464 3.53 -19.85 9.32
C ALA A 464 2.23 -19.08 9.57
N GLU A 465 1.44 -18.81 8.53
CA GLU A 465 0.15 -18.14 8.66
C GLU A 465 -0.84 -18.93 9.52
N THR A 466 -0.90 -20.25 9.36
CA THR A 466 -1.72 -21.13 10.19
C THR A 466 -1.31 -21.05 11.65
N THR A 467 -0.01 -21.14 11.93
CA THR A 467 0.56 -21.02 13.29
C THR A 467 0.17 -19.69 13.94
N LEU A 468 0.30 -18.58 13.21
CA LEU A 468 -0.08 -17.24 13.69
C LEU A 468 -1.57 -17.13 14.01
N LEU A 469 -2.43 -17.71 13.16
CA LEU A 469 -3.88 -17.70 13.35
C LEU A 469 -4.31 -18.58 14.55
N GLU A 470 -3.69 -19.74 14.73
CA GLU A 470 -3.98 -20.66 15.86
C GLU A 470 -3.67 -20.02 17.22
N ASP A 471 -2.65 -19.19 17.31
CA ASP A 471 -2.31 -18.43 18.53
C ASP A 471 -3.35 -17.35 18.87
N GLY A 472 -4.16 -16.92 17.90
CA GLY A 472 -5.29 -16.00 18.08
C GLY A 472 -4.92 -14.56 18.44
N TYR A 473 -3.64 -14.17 18.40
CA TYR A 473 -3.23 -12.77 18.64
C TYR A 473 -3.55 -11.85 17.47
N VAL A 474 -3.79 -12.41 16.29
CA VAL A 474 -4.16 -11.69 15.08
C VAL A 474 -5.51 -12.19 14.60
N MET A 475 -6.46 -11.29 14.47
CA MET A 475 -7.82 -11.57 14.01
C MET A 475 -8.07 -10.75 12.73
N PRO A 476 -7.79 -11.31 11.54
CA PRO A 476 -8.10 -10.67 10.26
C PRO A 476 -9.56 -10.28 10.18
N LEU A 477 -9.84 -9.09 9.63
CA LEU A 477 -11.19 -8.56 9.57
C LEU A 477 -11.65 -8.32 8.13
N TYR A 478 -10.98 -7.40 7.42
CA TYR A 478 -11.30 -7.12 6.01
C TYR A 478 -10.10 -6.57 5.25
N GLN A 479 -10.13 -6.74 3.92
CA GLN A 479 -9.26 -6.09 2.97
C GLN A 479 -9.95 -4.81 2.47
N GLN A 480 -9.23 -3.71 2.42
CA GLN A 480 -9.74 -2.47 1.83
C GLN A 480 -9.91 -2.61 0.32
N THR A 481 -10.75 -1.78 -0.26
CA THR A 481 -10.95 -1.68 -1.69
C THR A 481 -10.76 -0.25 -2.16
N ILE A 482 -10.41 -0.11 -3.42
CA ILE A 482 -10.32 1.18 -4.11
C ILE A 482 -11.47 1.24 -5.11
N THR A 483 -12.31 2.26 -4.98
CA THR A 483 -13.40 2.53 -5.92
C THR A 483 -13.03 3.71 -6.78
N THR A 484 -13.26 3.61 -8.08
CA THR A 484 -13.05 4.68 -9.06
C THR A 484 -14.31 4.88 -9.87
N THR A 485 -14.61 6.11 -10.24
CA THR A 485 -15.71 6.44 -11.15
C THR A 485 -15.14 7.04 -12.44
N SER A 486 -15.54 6.49 -13.58
CA SER A 486 -15.11 6.99 -14.90
C SER A 486 -16.26 7.10 -15.89
N ASP A 487 -16.16 8.02 -16.85
CA ASP A 487 -17.04 8.05 -18.01
C ASP A 487 -16.50 7.08 -19.07
N THR A 488 -17.03 5.87 -19.09
CA THR A 488 -16.57 4.77 -19.96
C THR A 488 -16.80 5.01 -21.45
N ALA A 489 -17.64 5.98 -21.82
CA ALA A 489 -17.78 6.42 -23.20
C ALA A 489 -16.64 7.35 -23.64
N LYS A 490 -15.98 8.04 -22.69
CA LYS A 490 -14.94 9.03 -22.97
C LYS A 490 -13.53 8.51 -22.76
N VAL A 491 -13.30 7.67 -21.74
CA VAL A 491 -11.97 7.19 -21.37
C VAL A 491 -11.93 5.66 -21.23
N SER A 492 -10.85 5.05 -21.70
CA SER A 492 -10.59 3.62 -21.58
C SER A 492 -9.08 3.34 -21.54
N GLY A 493 -8.69 2.09 -21.21
CA GLY A 493 -7.29 1.63 -21.23
C GLY A 493 -6.41 2.15 -20.09
N TRP A 494 -6.96 2.90 -19.13
CA TRP A 494 -6.28 3.24 -17.89
C TRP A 494 -6.44 2.10 -16.87
N SER A 495 -5.56 2.06 -15.89
CA SER A 495 -5.68 1.14 -14.76
C SER A 495 -5.31 1.83 -13.45
N ILE A 496 -5.79 1.25 -12.33
CA ILE A 496 -5.34 1.56 -10.99
C ILE A 496 -4.80 0.28 -10.36
N LEU A 497 -3.68 0.39 -9.69
CA LEU A 497 -3.00 -0.73 -9.05
C LEU A 497 -3.51 -0.93 -7.61
N PRO A 498 -3.32 -2.12 -7.00
CA PRO A 498 -3.75 -2.38 -5.63
C PRO A 498 -3.17 -1.42 -4.57
N ASN A 499 -2.04 -0.79 -4.85
CA ASN A 499 -1.40 0.24 -4.03
C ASN A 499 -1.90 1.68 -4.31
N GLY A 500 -2.95 1.85 -5.11
CA GLY A 500 -3.55 3.15 -5.42
C GLY A 500 -2.92 3.94 -6.57
N MET A 501 -1.82 3.46 -7.16
CA MET A 501 -1.18 4.17 -8.27
C MET A 501 -1.97 4.03 -9.57
N TYR A 502 -2.24 5.15 -10.23
CA TYR A 502 -2.82 5.17 -11.58
C TYR A 502 -1.76 4.96 -12.67
N TRP A 503 -2.17 4.24 -13.72
CA TRP A 503 -1.38 4.07 -14.93
C TRP A 503 -2.17 4.50 -16.16
N PHE A 504 -1.58 5.42 -16.96
CA PHE A 504 -2.21 6.00 -18.15
C PHE A 504 -1.44 5.73 -19.44
N GLY A 505 -0.35 4.97 -19.40
CA GLY A 505 0.47 4.69 -20.60
C GLY A 505 -0.30 4.04 -21.74
N GLU A 506 -1.37 3.30 -21.45
CA GLU A 506 -2.23 2.62 -22.40
C GLU A 506 -3.60 3.29 -22.54
N ALA A 507 -3.82 4.40 -21.83
CA ALA A 507 -5.10 5.09 -21.83
C ALA A 507 -5.40 5.76 -23.15
N SER A 508 -6.68 5.81 -23.49
CA SER A 508 -7.19 6.52 -24.66
C SER A 508 -8.46 7.28 -24.35
N VAL A 509 -8.67 8.38 -25.08
CA VAL A 509 -9.88 9.20 -25.03
C VAL A 509 -10.63 9.07 -26.33
N ASN A 510 -11.89 8.66 -26.23
CA ASN A 510 -12.80 8.58 -27.38
C ASN A 510 -13.23 9.99 -27.80
N LYS A 511 -13.29 10.22 -29.13
CA LYS A 511 -13.71 11.51 -29.71
C LYS A 511 -15.22 11.61 -29.83
#